data_c48b58495ac1aa402de40ec037cd017d
#
_entry.id   c48b58495ac1aa402de40ec037cd017d
#
_cell.length_a   1.000
_cell.length_b   1.000
_cell.length_c   1.000
_cell.angle_alpha   90.00
_cell.angle_beta   90.00
_cell.angle_gamma   90.00
#
_symmetry.space_group_name_H-M   'P 1'
#
loop_
_entity.id
_entity.type
_entity.pdbx_description
1 polymer ?
#
loop_
_entity_poly.entity_id
_entity_poly.type
_entity_poly.pdbx_seq_one_letter_code
_entity_poly.pdbx_strand_id
1 'polypeptide(L)'
;MTEDEFHNMNIYLDIDGVLLVNEKHAATGADELIQRVLEAYPDSTYWLTTHDWRGQFTVHEVLDPVLKPETILLLDNIKHTVWDESKTDGIDFTKKFLWLDDDLWDEELSELEKHKVTDNFILIDLYKDPNQLKSIIELL
;
A
#
# COMPACT_ATOMS: atom_id res chain seq x y z
N MET A 1 1.13 15.82 -13.03
CA MET A 1 0.54 14.54 -13.47
C MET A 1 -0.65 14.80 -14.35
N THR A 2 -0.70 14.22 -15.54
CA THR A 2 -1.86 14.31 -16.42
C THR A 2 -3.00 13.46 -15.90
N GLU A 3 -4.21 13.69 -16.40
CA GLU A 3 -5.39 12.89 -16.05
C GLU A 3 -5.18 11.40 -16.38
N ASP A 4 -4.59 11.10 -17.54
CA ASP A 4 -4.29 9.71 -17.94
C ASP A 4 -3.26 9.06 -17.03
N GLU A 5 -2.22 9.77 -16.61
CA GLU A 5 -1.23 9.26 -15.67
C GLU A 5 -1.85 8.97 -14.31
N PHE A 6 -2.77 9.82 -13.86
CA PHE A 6 -3.49 9.65 -12.60
C PHE A 6 -4.37 8.39 -12.64
N HIS A 7 -5.07 8.15 -13.75
CA HIS A 7 -5.95 6.98 -13.88
C HIS A 7 -5.19 5.67 -14.10
N ASN A 8 -3.93 5.74 -14.55
CA ASN A 8 -3.11 4.55 -14.83
C ASN A 8 -2.04 4.30 -13.76
N MET A 9 -2.18 4.94 -12.62
CA MET A 9 -1.22 4.80 -11.53
C MET A 9 -1.38 3.47 -10.80
N ASN A 10 -0.26 2.85 -10.43
CA ASN A 10 -0.26 1.69 -9.54
C ASN A 10 -0.20 2.16 -8.09
N ILE A 11 -0.94 1.49 -7.23
CA ILE A 11 -0.91 1.72 -5.79
C ILE A 11 -0.32 0.49 -5.12
N TYR A 12 0.71 0.67 -4.30
CA TYR A 12 1.36 -0.40 -3.54
C TYR A 12 1.12 -0.16 -2.05
N LEU A 13 0.59 -1.16 -1.36
CA LEU A 13 0.20 -1.07 0.04
C LEU A 13 0.96 -2.08 0.89
N ASP A 14 1.59 -1.60 1.96
CA ASP A 14 2.00 -2.45 3.08
C ASP A 14 0.86 -2.54 4.09
N ILE A 15 0.99 -3.44 5.05
CA ILE A 15 -0.03 -3.71 6.06
C ILE A 15 0.42 -3.20 7.42
N ASP A 16 1.52 -3.74 7.96
CA ASP A 16 2.00 -3.35 9.29
C ASP A 16 2.45 -1.90 9.29
N GLY A 17 1.93 -1.11 10.24
CA GLY A 17 2.24 0.31 10.33
C GLY A 17 1.54 1.20 9.32
N VAL A 18 0.74 0.63 8.41
CA VAL A 18 -0.04 1.36 7.40
C VAL A 18 -1.53 1.13 7.62
N LEU A 19 -1.99 -0.11 7.46
CA LEU A 19 -3.39 -0.48 7.70
C LEU A 19 -3.62 -0.93 9.13
N LEU A 20 -2.57 -1.40 9.81
CA LEU A 20 -2.59 -1.84 11.20
C LEU A 20 -1.69 -0.97 12.05
N VAL A 21 -2.21 -0.50 13.17
CA VAL A 21 -1.41 0.15 14.23
C VAL A 21 -0.62 -0.93 14.98
N ASN A 22 -1.26 -2.05 15.26
CA ASN A 22 -0.69 -3.26 15.86
C ASN A 22 -1.55 -4.46 15.46
N GLU A 23 -1.21 -5.66 15.98
CA GLU A 23 -1.91 -6.91 15.63
C GLU A 23 -3.43 -6.88 15.88
N LYS A 24 -3.90 -6.02 16.77
CA LYS A 24 -5.29 -6.02 17.22
C LYS A 24 -6.09 -4.81 16.78
N HIS A 25 -5.45 -3.81 16.20
CA HIS A 25 -6.09 -2.53 15.89
C HIS A 25 -5.79 -2.07 14.48
N ALA A 26 -6.84 -1.86 13.70
CA ALA A 26 -6.73 -1.21 12.41
C ALA A 26 -6.40 0.28 12.59
N ALA A 27 -5.65 0.83 11.65
CA ALA A 27 -5.40 2.26 11.59
C ALA A 27 -6.71 3.00 11.30
N THR A 28 -6.85 4.20 11.86
CA THR A 28 -7.98 5.07 11.53
C THR A 28 -7.99 5.35 10.03
N GLY A 29 -9.10 5.06 9.38
CA GLY A 29 -9.24 5.25 7.93
C GLY A 29 -8.79 4.07 7.08
N ALA A 30 -8.36 2.94 7.68
CA ALA A 30 -7.92 1.77 6.91
C ALA A 30 -9.02 1.21 6.01
N ASP A 31 -10.24 1.04 6.52
CA ASP A 31 -11.37 0.57 5.71
C ASP A 31 -11.65 1.51 4.53
N GLU A 32 -11.71 2.81 4.82
CA GLU A 32 -11.98 3.84 3.82
C GLU A 32 -10.88 3.91 2.77
N LEU A 33 -9.62 3.74 3.17
CA LEU A 33 -8.50 3.74 2.23
C LEU A 33 -8.60 2.57 1.24
N ILE A 34 -8.85 1.36 1.75
CA ILE A 34 -9.01 0.17 0.90
C ILE A 34 -10.16 0.36 -0.07
N GLN A 35 -11.29 0.82 0.42
CA GLN A 35 -12.46 1.07 -0.43
C GLN A 35 -12.14 2.12 -1.50
N ARG A 36 -11.46 3.19 -1.12
CA ARG A 36 -11.13 4.28 -2.04
C ARG A 36 -10.12 3.88 -3.12
N VAL A 37 -9.04 3.18 -2.75
CA VAL A 37 -8.05 2.75 -3.74
C VAL A 37 -8.66 1.77 -4.74
N LEU A 38 -9.53 0.87 -4.30
CA LEU A 38 -10.17 -0.10 -5.19
C LEU A 38 -11.26 0.54 -6.05
N GLU A 39 -11.89 1.59 -5.58
CA GLU A 39 -12.84 2.38 -6.38
C GLU A 39 -12.12 3.14 -7.49
N ALA A 40 -10.99 3.78 -7.17
CA ALA A 40 -10.24 4.62 -8.11
C ALA A 40 -9.28 3.81 -8.99
N TYR A 41 -8.70 2.72 -8.45
CA TYR A 41 -7.67 1.91 -9.10
C TYR A 41 -8.00 0.42 -8.99
N PRO A 42 -9.14 -0.03 -9.53
CA PRO A 42 -9.62 -1.40 -9.31
C PRO A 42 -8.70 -2.50 -9.86
N ASP A 43 -7.92 -2.18 -10.90
CA ASP A 43 -7.05 -3.17 -11.56
C ASP A 43 -5.57 -2.91 -11.32
N SER A 44 -5.22 -1.91 -10.52
CA SER A 44 -3.84 -1.47 -10.34
C SER A 44 -3.47 -1.21 -8.88
N THR A 45 -4.16 -1.85 -7.94
CA THR A 45 -3.82 -1.84 -6.53
C THR A 45 -3.16 -3.16 -6.15
N TYR A 46 -2.00 -3.08 -5.49
CA TYR A 46 -1.14 -4.24 -5.21
C TYR A 46 -0.74 -4.27 -3.74
N TRP A 47 -0.62 -5.49 -3.22
CA TRP A 47 0.06 -5.72 -1.95
C TRP A 47 1.57 -5.63 -2.16
N LEU A 48 2.24 -4.89 -1.30
CA LEU A 48 3.70 -4.86 -1.25
C LEU A 48 4.09 -4.98 0.23
N THR A 49 4.01 -6.19 0.73
CA THR A 49 4.05 -6.51 2.16
C THR A 49 4.63 -7.90 2.37
N THR A 50 5.24 -8.12 3.54
CA THR A 50 5.71 -9.45 3.94
C THR A 50 4.55 -10.45 4.09
N HIS A 51 3.32 -9.99 4.28
CA HIS A 51 2.12 -10.84 4.35
C HIS A 51 1.72 -11.42 2.98
N ASP A 52 2.38 -10.99 1.91
CA ASP A 52 2.19 -11.48 0.54
C ASP A 52 3.56 -11.79 -0.08
N TRP A 53 4.42 -12.47 0.67
CA TRP A 53 5.80 -12.71 0.27
C TRP A 53 6.03 -14.18 -0.03
N ARG A 54 6.65 -14.46 -1.18
CA ARG A 54 7.03 -15.82 -1.60
C ARG A 54 5.88 -16.82 -1.54
N GLY A 55 4.67 -16.38 -1.92
CA GLY A 55 3.48 -17.23 -1.92
C GLY A 55 2.86 -17.48 -0.56
N GLN A 56 3.39 -16.90 0.50
CA GLN A 56 2.79 -16.96 1.84
C GLN A 56 1.78 -15.83 1.97
N PHE A 57 0.52 -16.15 1.72
CA PHE A 57 -0.55 -15.16 1.76
C PHE A 57 -1.25 -15.20 3.12
N THR A 58 -0.85 -14.29 4.01
CA THR A 58 -1.40 -14.17 5.36
C THR A 58 -2.23 -12.92 5.57
N VAL A 59 -2.61 -12.25 4.48
CA VAL A 59 -3.35 -10.98 4.52
C VAL A 59 -4.67 -11.13 5.29
N HIS A 60 -5.46 -12.15 4.99
CA HIS A 60 -6.72 -12.39 5.69
C HIS A 60 -6.53 -12.74 7.18
N GLU A 61 -5.45 -13.45 7.52
CA GLU A 61 -5.17 -13.78 8.91
C GLU A 61 -5.01 -12.54 9.78
N VAL A 62 -4.40 -11.49 9.25
CA VAL A 62 -4.09 -10.28 10.01
C VAL A 62 -5.15 -9.19 9.84
N LEU A 63 -5.88 -9.13 8.74
CA LEU A 63 -6.85 -8.08 8.47
C LEU A 63 -8.29 -8.46 8.80
N ASP A 64 -8.69 -9.72 8.59
CA ASP A 64 -10.07 -10.14 8.84
C ASP A 64 -10.54 -9.86 10.27
N PRO A 65 -9.71 -10.05 11.32
CA PRO A 65 -10.15 -9.77 12.67
C PRO A 65 -10.42 -8.30 13.01
N VAL A 66 -9.90 -7.37 12.21
CA VAL A 66 -9.89 -5.94 12.57
C VAL A 66 -10.58 -5.02 11.57
N LEU A 67 -10.83 -5.47 10.35
CA LEU A 67 -11.54 -4.68 9.34
C LEU A 67 -13.04 -4.99 9.32
N LYS A 68 -13.80 -4.10 8.71
CA LYS A 68 -15.24 -4.28 8.54
C LYS A 68 -15.52 -5.41 7.52
N PRO A 69 -16.62 -6.16 7.67
CA PRO A 69 -16.95 -7.26 6.76
C PRO A 69 -17.00 -6.85 5.29
N GLU A 70 -17.53 -5.68 4.97
CA GLU A 70 -17.60 -5.17 3.59
C GLU A 70 -16.21 -4.88 3.01
N THR A 71 -15.25 -4.50 3.84
CA THR A 71 -13.86 -4.30 3.40
C THR A 71 -13.15 -5.62 3.17
N ILE A 72 -13.38 -6.59 4.06
CA ILE A 72 -12.77 -7.92 3.95
C ILE A 72 -13.11 -8.58 2.61
N LEU A 73 -14.35 -8.41 2.14
CA LEU A 73 -14.79 -8.94 0.84
C LEU A 73 -14.03 -8.32 -0.34
N LEU A 74 -13.42 -7.15 -0.16
CA LEU A 74 -12.69 -6.46 -1.22
C LEU A 74 -11.20 -6.84 -1.28
N LEU A 75 -10.65 -7.45 -0.23
CA LEU A 75 -9.20 -7.68 -0.12
C LEU A 75 -8.63 -8.51 -1.25
N ASP A 76 -9.38 -9.47 -1.78
CA ASP A 76 -8.93 -10.33 -2.87
C ASP A 76 -8.87 -9.62 -4.23
N ASN A 77 -9.39 -8.41 -4.32
CA ASN A 77 -9.25 -7.56 -5.50
C ASN A 77 -7.92 -6.83 -5.55
N ILE A 78 -7.18 -6.81 -4.45
CA ILE A 78 -5.83 -6.28 -4.39
C ILE A 78 -4.88 -7.36 -4.87
N LYS A 79 -4.03 -7.02 -5.85
CA LYS A 79 -3.19 -7.99 -6.55
C LYS A 79 -1.91 -8.30 -5.80
N HIS A 80 -1.33 -9.45 -6.07
CA HIS A 80 -0.03 -9.85 -5.55
C HIS A 80 1.10 -9.13 -6.27
N THR A 81 2.23 -8.97 -5.57
CA THR A 81 3.51 -8.61 -6.17
C THR A 81 4.50 -9.75 -5.99
N VAL A 82 5.54 -9.77 -6.82
CA VAL A 82 6.61 -10.76 -6.73
C VAL A 82 7.90 -10.00 -6.41
N TRP A 83 8.46 -10.28 -5.23
CA TRP A 83 9.73 -9.70 -4.80
C TRP A 83 10.43 -10.69 -3.87
N ASP A 84 11.75 -10.56 -3.74
CA ASP A 84 12.54 -11.48 -2.92
C ASP A 84 13.18 -10.76 -1.73
N GLU A 85 14.30 -10.08 -1.94
CA GLU A 85 15.03 -9.41 -0.85
C GLU A 85 14.62 -7.95 -0.67
N SER A 86 14.23 -7.28 -1.74
CA SER A 86 13.82 -5.88 -1.73
C SER A 86 12.43 -5.72 -2.30
N LYS A 87 11.59 -4.95 -1.61
CA LYS A 87 10.24 -4.62 -2.10
C LYS A 87 10.27 -3.89 -3.43
N THR A 88 11.33 -3.14 -3.72
CA THR A 88 11.46 -2.43 -5.00
C THR A 88 11.49 -3.37 -6.20
N ASP A 89 11.86 -4.64 -6.01
CA ASP A 89 11.77 -5.65 -7.06
C ASP A 89 10.32 -5.94 -7.48
N GLY A 90 9.36 -5.62 -6.61
CA GLY A 90 7.94 -5.80 -6.89
C GLY A 90 7.27 -4.58 -7.54
N ILE A 91 8.01 -3.49 -7.76
CA ILE A 91 7.48 -2.26 -8.33
C ILE A 91 7.75 -2.20 -9.83
N ASP A 92 6.72 -1.86 -10.61
CA ASP A 92 6.86 -1.56 -12.04
C ASP A 92 7.22 -0.09 -12.21
N PHE A 93 8.52 0.19 -12.38
CA PHE A 93 9.03 1.55 -12.54
C PHE A 93 8.71 2.19 -13.90
N THR A 94 8.12 1.42 -14.83
CA THR A 94 7.68 1.97 -16.12
C THR A 94 6.35 2.72 -16.00
N LYS A 95 5.66 2.58 -14.87
CA LYS A 95 4.37 3.23 -14.61
C LYS A 95 4.46 4.19 -13.45
N LYS A 96 3.58 5.18 -13.43
CA LYS A 96 3.40 6.02 -12.23
C LYS A 96 2.88 5.14 -11.10
N PHE A 97 3.28 5.47 -9.88
CA PHE A 97 2.83 4.71 -8.72
C PHE A 97 2.84 5.57 -7.46
N LEU A 98 2.12 5.11 -6.45
CA LEU A 98 2.26 5.52 -5.06
C LEU A 98 2.55 4.26 -4.24
N TRP A 99 3.52 4.35 -3.37
CA TRP A 99 3.89 3.27 -2.46
C TRP A 99 3.75 3.76 -1.03
N LEU A 100 2.86 3.13 -0.25
CA LEU A 100 2.59 3.45 1.15
C LEU A 100 3.24 2.39 2.04
N ASP A 101 4.19 2.80 2.85
CA ASP A 101 4.91 1.92 3.77
C ASP A 101 5.35 2.73 4.99
N ASP A 102 5.55 2.06 6.12
CA ASP A 102 6.00 2.68 7.35
C ASP A 102 7.52 2.69 7.50
N ASP A 103 8.23 2.09 6.57
CA ASP A 103 9.69 1.99 6.59
C ASP A 103 10.24 2.04 5.16
N LEU A 104 11.45 2.57 5.04
CA LEU A 104 12.16 2.63 3.77
C LEU A 104 13.65 2.36 4.03
N TRP A 105 14.11 1.19 3.58
CA TRP A 105 15.50 0.79 3.76
C TRP A 105 16.42 1.55 2.79
N ASP A 106 17.72 1.62 3.13
CA ASP A 106 18.69 2.36 2.31
C ASP A 106 18.77 1.84 0.88
N GLU A 107 18.71 0.52 0.68
CA GLU A 107 18.70 -0.08 -0.65
C GLU A 107 17.45 0.29 -1.44
N GLU A 108 16.32 0.39 -0.75
CA GLU A 108 15.05 0.79 -1.36
C GLU A 108 15.08 2.26 -1.76
N LEU A 109 15.58 3.12 -0.88
CA LEU A 109 15.76 4.54 -1.18
C LEU A 109 16.69 4.74 -2.38
N SER A 110 17.80 4.00 -2.43
CA SER A 110 18.74 4.07 -3.54
C SER A 110 18.08 3.70 -4.87
N GLU A 111 17.22 2.68 -4.87
CA GLU A 111 16.49 2.28 -6.07
C GLU A 111 15.50 3.35 -6.52
N LEU A 112 14.79 3.98 -5.57
CA LEU A 112 13.88 5.09 -5.88
C LEU A 112 14.63 6.29 -6.43
N GLU A 113 15.79 6.63 -5.87
CA GLU A 113 16.64 7.73 -6.35
C GLU A 113 17.16 7.46 -7.77
N LYS A 114 17.58 6.23 -8.04
CA LYS A 114 18.07 5.80 -9.35
C LYS A 114 17.00 6.00 -10.43
N HIS A 115 15.75 5.73 -10.11
CA HIS A 115 14.61 5.92 -11.02
C HIS A 115 13.99 7.31 -10.94
N LYS A 116 14.50 8.18 -10.05
CA LYS A 116 14.01 9.56 -9.84
C LYS A 116 12.54 9.61 -9.43
N VAL A 117 12.14 8.70 -8.56
CA VAL A 117 10.74 8.54 -8.11
C VAL A 117 10.60 8.55 -6.59
N THR A 118 11.49 9.23 -5.88
CA THR A 118 11.44 9.32 -4.41
C THR A 118 10.13 9.92 -3.91
N ASP A 119 9.54 10.85 -4.67
CA ASP A 119 8.28 11.49 -4.29
C ASP A 119 7.07 10.56 -4.42
N ASN A 120 7.24 9.40 -5.05
CA ASN A 120 6.18 8.40 -5.21
C ASN A 120 6.07 7.48 -3.99
N PHE A 121 7.03 7.56 -3.08
CA PHE A 121 6.97 6.88 -1.79
C PHE A 121 6.36 7.80 -0.74
N ILE A 122 5.37 7.31 0.01
CA ILE A 122 4.75 8.03 1.11
C ILE A 122 5.06 7.27 2.40
N LEU A 123 5.87 7.89 3.26
CA LEU A 123 6.16 7.32 4.56
C LEU A 123 4.94 7.50 5.47
N ILE A 124 4.43 6.37 5.95
CA ILE A 124 3.32 6.37 6.91
C ILE A 124 3.91 6.30 8.32
N ASP A 125 3.55 7.27 9.15
CA ASP A 125 3.96 7.32 10.56
C ASP A 125 2.73 7.58 11.42
N LEU A 126 2.07 6.51 11.83
CA LEU A 126 0.83 6.58 12.59
C LEU A 126 1.04 7.03 14.04
N TYR A 127 2.28 7.02 14.53
CA TYR A 127 2.59 7.56 15.85
C TYR A 127 2.57 9.10 15.82
N LYS A 128 3.10 9.69 14.76
CA LYS A 128 3.08 11.15 14.57
C LYS A 128 1.71 11.65 14.15
N ASP A 129 1.05 10.91 13.27
CA ASP A 129 -0.24 11.30 12.72
C ASP A 129 -1.17 10.08 12.63
N PRO A 130 -1.94 9.80 13.70
CA PRO A 130 -2.88 8.67 13.69
C PRO A 130 -3.96 8.77 12.61
N ASN A 131 -4.17 9.95 12.03
CA ASN A 131 -5.18 10.19 10.98
C ASN A 131 -4.56 10.34 9.59
N GLN A 132 -3.31 9.93 9.41
CA GLN A 132 -2.59 10.14 8.15
C GLN A 132 -3.31 9.51 6.96
N LEU A 133 -3.94 8.34 7.13
CA LEU A 133 -4.64 7.68 6.04
C LEU A 133 -5.80 8.53 5.49
N LYS A 134 -6.44 9.32 6.33
CA LYS A 134 -7.52 10.23 5.89
C LYS A 134 -6.98 11.30 4.93
N SER A 135 -5.79 11.82 5.22
CA SER A 135 -5.13 12.80 4.33
C SER A 135 -4.77 12.17 2.98
N ILE A 136 -4.34 10.91 2.99
CA ILE A 136 -4.01 10.19 1.77
C ILE A 136 -5.25 9.93 0.91
N ILE A 137 -6.36 9.57 1.55
CA ILE A 137 -7.63 9.36 0.86
C ILE A 137 -8.04 10.62 0.07
N GLU A 138 -7.79 11.80 0.62
CA GLU A 138 -8.10 13.08 -0.05
C GLU A 138 -7.26 13.31 -1.31
N LEU A 139 -6.09 12.68 -1.42
CA LEU A 139 -5.23 12.77 -2.59
C LEU A 139 -5.69 11.87 -3.74
N LEU A 140 -6.51 10.89 -3.44
CA LEU A 140 -6.94 9.88 -4.42
C LEU A 140 -8.28 10.28 -5.14
#